data_c6461cedf4eabc13133660ed83e1d1d9
#
_entry.id   c6461cedf4eabc13133660ed83e1d1d9
#
_cell.length_a   1.000
_cell.length_b   1.000
_cell.length_c   1.000
_cell.angle_alpha   90.00
_cell.angle_beta   90.00
_cell.angle_gamma   90.00
#
_symmetry.space_group_name_H-M   'P 1'
#
loop_
_entity.id
_entity.type
_entity.pdbx_description
1 polymer ?
#
loop_
_entity_poly.entity_id
_entity_poly.type
_entity_poly.pdbx_seq_one_letter_code
_entity_poly.pdbx_strand_id
1 'polypeptide(L)'
;MACKKHTQEEGMAIIITSSAFFHNENIPSVYTCDGRDISPPLAWQNIPPAAKSLALIVDDPDAPDPAAPKMTWVHWVLYNIPVESPGLEEGISPAALPDGTMEGINDWRRTGYGGPCPPIGRHRYLFKLYALGIVLPDLQEPIKAELEKSMQGHILEKAELIGTYQRSG
;
A
#
# COMPACT_ATOMS: atom_id res chain seq x y z
N MET A 1 -34.45 -12.33 -10.56
CA MET A 1 -34.48 -11.05 -9.83
C MET A 1 -33.38 -10.90 -8.77
N ALA A 2 -32.87 -11.98 -8.23
CA ALA A 2 -31.73 -11.96 -7.30
C ALA A 2 -30.40 -11.54 -7.97
N CYS A 3 -30.27 -11.72 -9.27
CA CYS A 3 -29.06 -11.41 -10.03
C CYS A 3 -28.71 -9.92 -10.10
N LYS A 4 -29.70 -9.03 -9.97
CA LYS A 4 -29.44 -7.59 -10.09
C LYS A 4 -28.72 -6.98 -8.91
N LYS A 5 -28.88 -7.54 -7.71
CA LYS A 5 -28.16 -7.08 -6.53
C LYS A 5 -26.73 -7.57 -6.52
N HIS A 6 -26.48 -8.78 -6.99
CA HIS A 6 -25.13 -9.34 -7.12
C HIS A 6 -24.27 -8.54 -8.11
N THR A 7 -24.86 -8.13 -9.21
CA THR A 7 -24.13 -7.40 -10.24
C THR A 7 -23.68 -6.02 -9.77
N GLN A 8 -24.42 -5.37 -8.87
CA GLN A 8 -24.03 -4.08 -8.32
C GLN A 8 -22.89 -4.18 -7.29
N GLU A 9 -22.88 -5.22 -6.48
CA GLU A 9 -21.79 -5.47 -5.52
C GLU A 9 -20.51 -5.89 -6.23
N GLU A 10 -20.62 -6.71 -7.27
CA GLU A 10 -19.50 -7.14 -8.10
C GLU A 10 -18.91 -6.02 -8.94
N GLY A 11 -19.70 -4.97 -9.26
CA GLY A 11 -19.27 -3.84 -10.07
C GLY A 11 -18.55 -2.74 -9.29
N MET A 12 -18.51 -2.83 -7.95
CA MET A 12 -17.89 -1.79 -7.10
C MET A 12 -16.42 -2.09 -6.89
N ALA A 13 -15.57 -1.31 -7.55
CA ALA A 13 -14.12 -1.43 -7.39
C ALA A 13 -13.67 -1.00 -6.00
N ILE A 14 -12.61 -1.61 -5.50
CA ILE A 14 -11.95 -1.15 -4.28
C ILE A 14 -11.48 0.29 -4.49
N ILE A 15 -11.67 1.11 -3.47
CA ILE A 15 -11.16 2.48 -3.44
C ILE A 15 -10.22 2.59 -2.26
N ILE A 16 -8.99 3.05 -2.49
CA ILE A 16 -8.03 3.40 -1.44
C ILE A 16 -7.80 4.90 -1.48
N THR A 17 -7.90 5.55 -0.32
CA THR A 17 -7.77 6.99 -0.17
C THR A 17 -6.91 7.35 1.04
N SER A 18 -6.47 8.61 1.09
CA SER A 18 -5.89 9.20 2.29
C SER A 18 -6.61 10.51 2.58
N SER A 19 -6.84 10.80 3.84
CA SER A 19 -7.35 12.11 4.26
C SER A 19 -6.28 13.20 4.17
N ALA A 20 -5.02 12.82 3.98
CA ALA A 20 -3.89 13.76 3.95
C ALA A 20 -3.55 14.27 2.55
N PHE A 21 -3.90 13.52 1.50
CA PHE A 21 -3.65 13.93 0.10
C PHE A 21 -4.60 13.20 -0.84
N PHE A 22 -4.92 13.85 -1.97
CA PHE A 22 -5.73 13.24 -3.03
C PHE A 22 -4.86 12.47 -4.01
N HIS A 23 -5.49 11.54 -4.73
CA HIS A 23 -4.82 10.78 -5.80
C HIS A 23 -4.15 11.72 -6.81
N ASN A 24 -2.90 11.43 -7.13
CA ASN A 24 -2.02 12.22 -8.00
C ASN A 24 -1.60 13.57 -7.42
N GLU A 25 -1.90 13.84 -6.17
CA GLU A 25 -1.52 15.09 -5.49
C GLU A 25 -0.25 14.89 -4.65
N ASN A 26 0.27 16.01 -4.16
CA ASN A 26 1.49 16.03 -3.37
C ASN A 26 1.29 15.40 -1.99
N ILE A 27 2.23 14.54 -1.58
CA ILE A 27 2.26 13.99 -0.23
C ILE A 27 2.84 15.04 0.71
N PRO A 28 2.14 15.39 1.81
CA PRO A 28 2.68 16.35 2.78
C PRO A 28 4.02 15.91 3.36
N SER A 29 4.92 16.86 3.57
CA SER A 29 6.29 16.59 4.01
C SER A 29 6.39 15.85 5.34
N VAL A 30 5.36 15.92 6.19
CA VAL A 30 5.35 15.20 7.47
C VAL A 30 5.51 13.68 7.29
N TYR A 31 5.07 13.14 6.15
CA TYR A 31 5.14 11.70 5.83
C TYR A 31 6.40 11.31 5.07
N THR A 32 7.35 12.22 4.95
CA THR A 32 8.57 12.06 4.15
C THR A 32 9.82 12.22 5.02
N CYS A 33 10.99 11.96 4.42
CA CYS A 33 12.28 12.15 5.11
C CYS A 33 12.56 13.61 5.48
N ASP A 34 11.81 14.55 4.90
CA ASP A 34 11.93 15.98 5.23
C ASP A 34 11.05 16.38 6.42
N GLY A 35 10.27 15.47 6.96
CA GLY A 35 9.41 15.68 8.11
C GLY A 35 9.57 14.57 9.14
N ARG A 36 8.44 14.19 9.75
CA ARG A 36 8.43 13.16 10.79
C ARG A 36 8.65 11.75 10.27
N ASP A 37 8.54 11.55 8.97
CA ASP A 37 8.73 10.24 8.31
C ASP A 37 7.78 9.17 8.86
N ILE A 38 6.55 9.53 9.10
CA ILE A 38 5.49 8.63 9.57
C ILE A 38 4.57 8.28 8.40
N SER A 39 3.90 7.14 8.50
CA SER A 39 2.98 6.70 7.45
C SER A 39 1.73 7.60 7.40
N PRO A 40 1.20 7.89 6.20
CA PRO A 40 -0.03 8.67 6.09
C PRO A 40 -1.24 7.84 6.52
N PRO A 41 -2.35 8.50 6.89
CA PRO A 41 -3.59 7.79 7.15
C PRO A 41 -4.12 7.21 5.84
N LEU A 42 -4.60 5.97 5.87
CA LEU A 42 -5.17 5.29 4.71
C LEU A 42 -6.54 4.75 5.06
N ALA A 43 -7.46 4.80 4.09
CA ALA A 43 -8.77 4.22 4.21
C ALA A 43 -9.12 3.50 2.91
N TRP A 44 -9.93 2.45 3.01
CA TRP A 44 -10.39 1.72 1.83
C TRP A 44 -11.83 1.29 1.97
N GLN A 45 -12.47 1.08 0.83
CA GLN A 45 -13.87 0.71 0.71
C GLN A 45 -14.05 -0.33 -0.39
N ASN A 46 -15.18 -1.00 -0.35
CA ASN A 46 -15.63 -1.94 -1.38
C ASN A 46 -14.74 -3.18 -1.48
N ILE A 47 -14.28 -3.67 -0.34
CA ILE A 47 -13.54 -4.94 -0.30
C ILE A 47 -14.47 -6.07 -0.77
N PRO A 48 -14.06 -6.90 -1.75
CA PRO A 48 -14.91 -7.99 -2.24
C PRO A 48 -15.33 -8.92 -1.10
N PRO A 49 -16.58 -9.39 -1.09
CA PRO A 49 -17.04 -10.33 -0.04
C PRO A 49 -16.24 -11.64 0.01
N ALA A 50 -15.66 -12.05 -1.12
CA ALA A 50 -14.86 -13.28 -1.20
C ALA A 50 -13.44 -13.11 -0.63
N ALA A 51 -13.03 -11.87 -0.32
CA ALA A 51 -11.69 -11.63 0.20
C ALA A 51 -11.51 -12.24 1.59
N LYS A 52 -10.36 -12.83 1.81
CA LYS A 52 -9.96 -13.42 3.09
C LYS A 52 -8.91 -12.58 3.82
N SER A 53 -8.13 -11.81 3.08
CA SER A 53 -7.10 -10.93 3.62
C SER A 53 -6.76 -9.83 2.64
N LEU A 54 -6.06 -8.81 3.14
CA LEU A 54 -5.55 -7.71 2.31
C LEU A 54 -4.04 -7.64 2.41
N ALA A 55 -3.41 -7.11 1.36
CA ALA A 55 -1.98 -6.80 1.37
C ALA A 55 -1.79 -5.37 0.86
N LEU A 56 -0.78 -4.70 1.40
CA LEU A 56 -0.43 -3.33 1.01
C LEU A 56 1.05 -3.27 0.65
N ILE A 57 1.34 -2.77 -0.55
CA ILE A 57 2.71 -2.52 -1.00
C ILE A 57 2.78 -1.06 -1.42
N VAL A 58 3.73 -0.33 -0.83
CA VAL A 58 4.01 1.06 -1.22
C VAL A 58 5.37 1.10 -1.88
N ASP A 59 5.43 1.57 -3.12
CA ASP A 59 6.69 1.62 -3.86
C ASP A 59 6.78 2.84 -4.79
N ASP A 60 8.01 3.11 -5.23
CA ASP A 60 8.38 4.23 -6.08
C ASP A 60 9.03 3.69 -7.36
N PRO A 61 8.33 3.74 -8.51
CA PRO A 61 8.89 3.25 -9.78
C PRO A 61 9.83 4.25 -10.47
N ASP A 62 10.03 5.44 -9.91
CA ASP A 62 10.77 6.52 -10.53
C ASP A 62 12.20 6.67 -10.00
N ALA A 63 12.63 5.76 -9.13
CA ALA A 63 13.95 5.85 -8.50
C ALA A 63 15.09 5.54 -9.48
N PRO A 64 16.22 6.23 -9.40
CA PRO A 64 16.50 7.41 -8.59
C PRO A 64 16.08 8.72 -9.24
N ASP A 65 15.85 8.74 -10.56
CA ASP A 65 15.53 9.90 -11.38
C ASP A 65 14.36 9.58 -12.29
N PRO A 66 13.24 10.33 -12.24
CA PRO A 66 12.08 10.07 -13.11
C PRO A 66 12.41 10.15 -14.60
N ALA A 67 13.42 10.93 -14.99
CA ALA A 67 13.85 11.02 -16.39
C ALA A 67 14.60 9.77 -16.86
N ALA A 68 15.15 8.99 -15.93
CA ALA A 68 15.89 7.77 -16.23
C ALA A 68 15.75 6.79 -15.05
N PRO A 69 14.55 6.25 -14.82
CA PRO A 69 14.34 5.34 -13.68
C PRO A 69 15.11 4.04 -13.90
N LYS A 70 15.70 3.53 -12.82
CA LYS A 70 16.52 2.31 -12.85
C LYS A 70 15.97 1.20 -11.99
N MET A 71 15.09 1.53 -11.04
CA MET A 71 14.57 0.55 -10.07
C MET A 71 13.23 1.01 -9.52
N THR A 72 12.51 0.08 -8.94
CA THR A 72 11.36 0.37 -8.10
C THR A 72 11.82 0.26 -6.65
N TRP A 73 11.73 1.34 -5.89
CA TRP A 73 12.14 1.36 -4.49
C TRP A 73 10.94 1.06 -3.60
N VAL A 74 11.08 0.06 -2.75
CA VAL A 74 9.99 -0.41 -1.89
C VAL A 74 10.02 0.31 -0.54
N HIS A 75 8.88 0.94 -0.20
CA HIS A 75 8.73 1.77 0.99
C HIS A 75 8.02 1.07 2.14
N TRP A 76 7.09 0.17 1.86
CA TRP A 76 6.29 -0.48 2.90
C TRP A 76 5.68 -1.77 2.37
N VAL A 77 5.69 -2.83 3.19
CA VAL A 77 5.14 -4.13 2.82
C VAL A 77 4.35 -4.68 4.00
N LEU A 78 3.03 -4.83 3.82
CA LEU A 78 2.13 -5.43 4.81
C LEU A 78 1.31 -6.52 4.14
N TYR A 79 0.98 -7.58 4.87
CA TYR A 79 0.07 -8.62 4.36
C TYR A 79 -0.74 -9.21 5.50
N ASN A 80 -1.73 -10.03 5.15
CA ASN A 80 -2.69 -10.59 6.11
C ASN A 80 -3.41 -9.51 6.92
N ILE A 81 -3.66 -8.35 6.32
CA ILE A 81 -4.49 -7.32 6.95
C ILE A 81 -5.93 -7.86 6.97
N PRO A 82 -6.62 -7.83 8.13
CA PRO A 82 -8.00 -8.31 8.20
C PRO A 82 -8.92 -7.53 7.26
N VAL A 83 -9.84 -8.23 6.61
CA VAL A 83 -10.75 -7.62 5.63
C VAL A 83 -11.73 -6.63 6.27
N GLU A 84 -12.01 -6.75 7.56
CA GLU A 84 -12.87 -5.84 8.30
C GLU A 84 -12.16 -4.56 8.73
N SER A 85 -10.84 -4.49 8.59
CA SER A 85 -10.08 -3.27 8.87
C SER A 85 -10.44 -2.20 7.84
N PRO A 86 -10.91 -0.99 8.26
CA PRO A 86 -11.32 0.05 7.31
C PRO A 86 -10.16 0.86 6.77
N GLY A 87 -8.96 0.66 7.27
CA GLY A 87 -7.78 1.41 6.90
C GLY A 87 -6.68 1.30 7.93
N LEU A 88 -5.72 2.20 7.85
CA LEU A 88 -4.60 2.30 8.78
C LEU A 88 -4.49 3.75 9.27
N GLU A 89 -4.32 3.93 10.56
CA GLU A 89 -4.17 5.27 11.15
C GLU A 89 -2.81 5.87 10.79
N GLU A 90 -2.75 7.20 10.79
CA GLU A 90 -1.52 7.95 10.60
C GLU A 90 -0.44 7.50 11.61
N GLY A 91 0.77 7.28 11.12
CA GLY A 91 1.90 6.92 11.97
C GLY A 91 1.73 5.62 12.74
N ILE A 92 0.95 4.70 12.19
CA ILE A 92 0.60 3.46 12.89
C ILE A 92 1.85 2.69 13.32
N SER A 93 1.92 2.37 14.62
CA SER A 93 3.03 1.57 15.15
C SER A 93 2.82 0.09 14.85
N PRO A 94 3.89 -0.73 14.85
CA PRO A 94 3.75 -2.17 14.65
C PRO A 94 2.75 -2.81 15.63
N ALA A 95 2.75 -2.38 16.89
CA ALA A 95 1.86 -2.92 17.92
C ALA A 95 0.38 -2.53 17.68
N ALA A 96 0.12 -1.46 16.94
CA ALA A 96 -1.23 -0.98 16.65
C ALA A 96 -1.80 -1.52 15.35
N LEU A 97 -1.01 -2.25 14.55
CA LEU A 97 -1.51 -2.88 13.32
C LEU A 97 -2.69 -3.80 13.64
N PRO A 98 -3.68 -3.89 12.74
CA PRO A 98 -4.81 -4.79 12.94
C PRO A 98 -4.36 -6.23 13.21
N ASP A 99 -5.06 -6.93 14.10
CA ASP A 99 -4.70 -8.29 14.51
C ASP A 99 -4.50 -9.21 13.31
N GLY A 100 -3.37 -9.91 13.29
CA GLY A 100 -3.01 -10.83 12.22
C GLY A 100 -2.17 -10.21 11.12
N THR A 101 -2.08 -8.88 11.05
CA THR A 101 -1.25 -8.18 10.05
C THR A 101 0.21 -8.54 10.23
N MET A 102 0.86 -8.87 9.12
CA MET A 102 2.27 -9.22 9.09
C MET A 102 3.06 -8.21 8.25
N GLU A 103 4.32 -8.01 8.61
CA GLU A 103 5.19 -7.05 7.95
C GLU A 103 6.22 -7.75 7.08
N GLY A 104 6.48 -7.15 5.90
CA GLY A 104 7.61 -7.51 5.06
C GLY A 104 8.74 -6.51 5.19
N ILE A 105 9.79 -6.71 4.39
CA ILE A 105 11.00 -5.90 4.41
C ILE A 105 10.95 -4.87 3.28
N ASN A 106 11.19 -3.62 3.62
CA ASN A 106 11.36 -2.53 2.64
C ASN A 106 12.81 -2.49 2.11
N ASP A 107 13.09 -1.57 1.18
CA ASP A 107 14.42 -1.51 0.57
C ASP A 107 15.48 -0.83 1.45
N TRP A 108 15.10 -0.34 2.65
CA TRP A 108 16.07 0.00 3.69
C TRP A 108 16.42 -1.20 4.56
N ARG A 109 15.98 -2.40 4.17
CA ARG A 109 16.25 -3.69 4.84
C ARG A 109 15.70 -3.75 6.27
N ARG A 110 14.53 -3.15 6.48
CA ARG A 110 13.81 -3.19 7.75
C ARG A 110 12.32 -3.28 7.51
N THR A 111 11.57 -3.69 8.52
CA THR A 111 10.12 -3.64 8.50
C THR A 111 9.64 -2.21 8.70
N GLY A 112 8.38 -1.97 8.33
CA GLY A 112 7.72 -0.69 8.55
C GLY A 112 7.78 0.25 7.37
N TYR A 113 7.26 1.43 7.59
CA TYR A 113 7.18 2.49 6.59
C TYR A 113 8.47 3.29 6.54
N GLY A 114 8.98 3.51 5.34
CA GLY A 114 9.97 4.53 5.05
C GLY A 114 9.38 5.51 4.05
N GLY A 115 9.45 6.81 4.32
CA GLY A 115 8.79 7.82 3.53
C GLY A 115 9.53 8.23 2.27
N PRO A 116 8.86 9.01 1.39
CA PRO A 116 9.49 9.60 0.23
C PRO A 116 10.74 10.38 0.55
N CYS A 117 11.81 10.13 -0.20
CA CYS A 117 13.08 10.85 -0.07
C CYS A 117 13.77 10.92 -1.45
N PRO A 118 13.10 11.48 -2.49
CA PRO A 118 13.61 11.42 -3.85
C PRO A 118 14.86 12.27 -4.00
N PRO A 119 15.97 11.71 -4.50
CA PRO A 119 17.20 12.48 -4.68
C PRO A 119 17.09 13.49 -5.82
N ILE A 120 16.34 13.17 -6.88
CA ILE A 120 16.22 14.00 -8.08
C ILE A 120 14.77 13.98 -8.55
N GLY A 121 14.17 15.16 -8.74
CA GLY A 121 12.87 15.30 -9.39
C GLY A 121 11.68 14.91 -8.53
N ARG A 122 10.52 14.86 -9.16
CA ARG A 122 9.25 14.51 -8.53
C ARG A 122 8.96 13.04 -8.81
N HIS A 123 8.92 12.25 -7.75
CA HIS A 123 8.63 10.83 -7.86
C HIS A 123 7.16 10.52 -7.54
N ARG A 124 6.68 9.40 -8.05
CA ARG A 124 5.37 8.85 -7.72
C ARG A 124 5.54 7.78 -6.63
N TYR A 125 4.60 7.77 -5.70
CA TYR A 125 4.55 6.76 -4.64
C TYR A 125 3.22 6.05 -4.75
N LEU A 126 3.27 4.76 -5.08
CA LEU A 126 2.11 3.94 -5.37
C LEU A 126 1.73 3.15 -4.14
N PHE A 127 0.56 3.48 -3.58
CA PHE A 127 -0.03 2.75 -2.46
C PHE A 127 -0.97 1.70 -3.06
N LYS A 128 -0.51 0.46 -3.14
CA LYS A 128 -1.20 -0.64 -3.82
C LYS A 128 -1.85 -1.55 -2.81
N LEU A 129 -3.17 -1.66 -2.87
CA LEU A 129 -3.96 -2.54 -2.01
C LEU A 129 -4.46 -3.72 -2.81
N TYR A 130 -4.20 -4.92 -2.29
CA TYR A 130 -4.62 -6.18 -2.91
C TYR A 130 -5.63 -6.89 -2.01
N ALA A 131 -6.76 -7.31 -2.57
CA ALA A 131 -7.69 -8.20 -1.89
C ALA A 131 -7.39 -9.63 -2.32
N LEU A 132 -7.10 -10.50 -1.37
CA LEU A 132 -6.71 -11.89 -1.63
C LEU A 132 -7.81 -12.86 -1.20
N GLY A 133 -7.98 -13.94 -1.98
CA GLY A 133 -8.94 -14.99 -1.70
C GLY A 133 -8.46 -16.00 -0.65
N ILE A 134 -7.30 -15.78 -0.06
CA ILE A 134 -6.73 -16.62 0.99
C ILE A 134 -6.07 -15.75 2.07
N VAL A 135 -5.81 -16.37 3.22
CA VAL A 135 -4.87 -15.85 4.20
C VAL A 135 -3.52 -16.52 3.91
N LEU A 136 -2.47 -15.72 3.76
CA LEU A 136 -1.14 -16.25 3.46
C LEU A 136 -0.49 -16.87 4.71
N PRO A 137 0.37 -17.88 4.53
CA PRO A 137 1.19 -18.35 5.66
C PRO A 137 2.16 -17.27 6.09
N ASP A 138 2.79 -17.45 7.25
CA ASP A 138 3.87 -16.59 7.69
C ASP A 138 5.05 -16.74 6.71
N LEU A 139 5.34 -15.68 5.96
CA LEU A 139 6.41 -15.66 4.96
C LEU A 139 7.75 -15.24 5.57
N GLN A 140 7.79 -14.99 6.88
CA GLN A 140 9.00 -14.64 7.63
C GLN A 140 9.68 -13.38 7.09
N GLU A 141 9.01 -12.25 7.24
CA GLU A 141 9.49 -10.94 6.79
C GLU A 141 9.90 -10.94 5.32
N PRO A 142 8.97 -11.19 4.39
CA PRO A 142 9.28 -11.29 2.97
C PRO A 142 9.67 -9.93 2.38
N ILE A 143 10.50 -9.95 1.35
CA ILE A 143 10.64 -8.81 0.45
C ILE A 143 9.41 -8.76 -0.47
N LYS A 144 9.23 -7.64 -1.18
CA LYS A 144 8.11 -7.45 -2.10
C LYS A 144 7.98 -8.60 -3.10
N ALA A 145 9.10 -9.02 -3.71
CA ALA A 145 9.08 -10.08 -4.73
C ALA A 145 8.57 -11.42 -4.17
N GLU A 146 8.93 -11.76 -2.95
CA GLU A 146 8.47 -12.97 -2.28
C GLU A 146 6.98 -12.89 -1.97
N LEU A 147 6.51 -11.73 -1.51
CA LEU A 147 5.08 -11.51 -1.27
C LEU A 147 4.29 -11.59 -2.57
N GLU A 148 4.75 -10.93 -3.62
CA GLU A 148 4.08 -10.97 -4.93
C GLU A 148 3.98 -12.40 -5.47
N LYS A 149 5.01 -13.19 -5.30
CA LYS A 149 5.00 -14.60 -5.71
C LYS A 149 3.93 -15.39 -4.94
N SER A 150 3.80 -15.15 -3.64
CA SER A 150 2.80 -15.81 -2.81
C SER A 150 1.38 -15.37 -3.13
N MET A 151 1.20 -14.14 -3.62
CA MET A 151 -0.10 -13.61 -4.00
C MET A 151 -0.58 -14.12 -5.37
N GLN A 152 0.31 -14.62 -6.22
CA GLN A 152 -0.05 -15.08 -7.56
C GLN A 152 -1.17 -16.11 -7.53
N GLY A 153 -2.21 -15.89 -8.35
CA GLY A 153 -3.36 -16.79 -8.43
C GLY A 153 -4.39 -16.58 -7.33
N HIS A 154 -4.13 -15.67 -6.37
CA HIS A 154 -5.02 -15.42 -5.24
C HIS A 154 -5.54 -13.99 -5.20
N ILE A 155 -5.13 -13.14 -6.11
CA ILE A 155 -5.57 -11.74 -6.16
C ILE A 155 -6.98 -11.68 -6.76
N LEU A 156 -7.93 -11.21 -5.96
CA LEU A 156 -9.31 -11.00 -6.42
C LEU A 156 -9.47 -9.63 -7.06
N GLU A 157 -8.83 -8.63 -6.47
CA GLU A 157 -8.91 -7.25 -6.93
C GLU A 157 -7.73 -6.45 -6.39
N LYS A 158 -7.42 -5.37 -7.10
CA LYS A 158 -6.33 -4.45 -6.74
C LYS A 158 -6.80 -3.02 -6.89
N ALA A 159 -6.36 -2.15 -6.00
CA ALA A 159 -6.59 -0.72 -6.07
C ALA A 159 -5.30 0.05 -5.80
N GLU A 160 -5.24 1.28 -6.24
CA GLU A 160 -4.03 2.08 -6.20
C GLU A 160 -4.34 3.53 -5.87
N LEU A 161 -3.59 4.08 -4.92
CA LEU A 161 -3.57 5.51 -4.62
C LEU A 161 -2.16 6.00 -4.94
N ILE A 162 -2.05 7.03 -5.77
CA ILE A 162 -0.76 7.60 -6.14
C ILE A 162 -0.61 8.96 -5.48
N GLY A 163 0.48 9.14 -4.73
CA GLY A 163 0.92 10.43 -4.26
C GLY A 163 2.23 10.81 -4.90
N THR A 164 2.54 12.10 -4.97
CA THR A 164 3.82 12.57 -5.53
C THR A 164 4.59 13.36 -4.50
N TYR A 165 5.90 13.40 -4.66
CA TYR A 165 6.74 14.22 -3.80
C TYR A 165 8.02 14.62 -4.51
N GLN A 166 8.45 15.84 -4.26
CA GLN A 166 9.75 16.38 -4.72
C GLN A 166 10.33 17.17 -3.55
N ARG A 167 11.59 16.92 -3.26
CA ARG A 167 12.26 17.67 -2.19
C ARG A 167 12.47 19.12 -2.63
N SER A 168 12.29 20.04 -1.68
CA SER A 168 12.55 21.45 -1.93
C SER A 168 14.02 21.77 -1.77
N GLY A 169 14.55 22.51 -2.70
CA GLY A 169 15.93 22.96 -2.71
C GLY A 169 16.84 22.13 -3.54
#